data_d64c4ae476125d0332e47c8064c81009
#
_entry.id   d64c4ae476125d0332e47c8064c81009
#
_cell.length_a   1.000
_cell.length_b   1.000
_cell.length_c   1.000
_cell.angle_alpha   90.00
_cell.angle_beta   90.00
_cell.angle_gamma   90.00
#
_symmetry.space_group_name_H-M   'P 1'
#
loop_
_entity.id
_entity.type
_entity.pdbx_description
1 polymer ?
#
loop_
_entity_poly.entity_id
_entity_poly.type
_entity_poly.pdbx_seq_one_letter_code
_entity_poly.pdbx_strand_id
1 'polypeptide(L)'
;MRIALLQLAYGDDEPAGARIDRAAELVAQQRGHDLVVLPELWAPTGFDYTRWDDEAEPLDGRFAAAMAEAARAVGTTLHAGSFVERLPEPGPDGNTLSNTSLLFSGDGERLAVYRKIHRFGFGAGEPKLMEAGEDVVVLDLPDGAGGTVRTGVTTCYDLRFPELYRRQQEAGASLLLVPAAWPLARVAHWTLLGRARAVENQCVLAQVNTGGTHARTPMGGHSQVVAANGEVLGELAHTDEAVLSVDVDLAATTAYREAFPVLADRRL
;
A
#
# COMPACT_ATOMS: atom_id res chain seq x y z
N MET A 1 12.40 -1.57 13.37
CA MET A 1 12.12 -1.68 11.92
C MET A 1 12.16 -0.30 11.29
N ARG A 2 12.93 -0.10 10.25
CA ARG A 2 13.02 1.18 9.54
C ARG A 2 12.22 1.12 8.23
N ILE A 3 11.21 1.99 8.09
CA ILE A 3 10.26 2.00 6.98
C ILE A 3 10.49 3.24 6.12
N ALA A 4 10.53 3.08 4.79
CA ALA A 4 10.49 4.17 3.82
C ALA A 4 9.15 4.16 3.07
N LEU A 5 8.39 5.26 3.14
CA LEU A 5 7.21 5.49 2.31
C LEU A 5 7.59 6.45 1.18
N LEU A 6 7.50 5.99 -0.07
CA LEU A 6 7.82 6.78 -1.25
C LEU A 6 6.54 7.44 -1.77
N GLN A 7 6.30 8.68 -1.36
CA GLN A 7 5.22 9.51 -1.90
C GLN A 7 5.60 10.00 -3.28
N LEU A 8 5.20 9.28 -4.32
CA LEU A 8 5.43 9.68 -5.70
C LEU A 8 4.48 10.81 -6.10
N ALA A 9 5.01 11.83 -6.78
CA ALA A 9 4.19 12.87 -7.39
C ALA A 9 4.46 12.91 -8.90
N TYR A 10 3.40 12.84 -9.70
CA TYR A 10 3.50 12.79 -11.16
C TYR A 10 2.24 13.37 -11.81
N GLY A 11 2.34 13.66 -13.10
CA GLY A 11 1.25 14.08 -13.97
C GLY A 11 0.94 13.06 -15.06
N ASP A 12 -0.09 13.35 -15.85
CA ASP A 12 -0.55 12.45 -16.92
C ASP A 12 0.40 12.45 -18.14
N ASP A 13 1.32 13.38 -18.22
CA ASP A 13 2.33 13.54 -19.27
C ASP A 13 3.56 12.64 -19.08
N GLU A 14 3.77 12.08 -17.88
CA GLU A 14 4.85 11.13 -17.62
C GLU A 14 4.44 9.73 -18.10
N PRO A 15 5.15 9.11 -19.08
CA PRO A 15 4.83 7.76 -19.53
C PRO A 15 5.02 6.72 -18.41
N ALA A 16 4.14 5.70 -18.36
CA ALA A 16 4.19 4.63 -17.35
C ALA A 16 5.57 3.96 -17.26
N GLY A 17 6.18 3.69 -18.42
CA GLY A 17 7.52 3.07 -18.47
C GLY A 17 8.60 3.92 -17.83
N ALA A 18 8.64 5.23 -18.11
CA ALA A 18 9.61 6.16 -17.51
C ALA A 18 9.38 6.27 -15.99
N ARG A 19 8.12 6.26 -15.56
CA ARG A 19 7.75 6.29 -14.14
C ARG A 19 8.19 5.03 -13.41
N ILE A 20 8.07 3.85 -14.04
CA ILE A 20 8.56 2.59 -13.49
C ILE A 20 10.08 2.67 -13.28
N ASP A 21 10.82 3.13 -14.29
CA ASP A 21 12.29 3.25 -14.22
C ASP A 21 12.70 4.25 -13.11
N ARG A 22 12.05 5.40 -13.03
CA ARG A 22 12.30 6.41 -11.98
C ARG A 22 11.95 5.89 -10.57
N ALA A 23 10.84 5.18 -10.43
CA ALA A 23 10.48 4.60 -9.13
C ALA A 23 11.48 3.52 -8.69
N ALA A 24 12.00 2.70 -9.64
CA ALA A 24 13.05 1.72 -9.35
C ALA A 24 14.34 2.41 -8.86
N GLU A 25 14.73 3.54 -9.46
CA GLU A 25 15.87 4.35 -9.01
C GLU A 25 15.65 4.91 -7.60
N LEU A 26 14.44 5.41 -7.30
CA LEU A 26 14.09 5.91 -5.96
C LEU A 26 14.13 4.78 -4.92
N VAL A 27 13.65 3.58 -5.25
CA VAL A 27 13.75 2.38 -4.39
C VAL A 27 15.21 2.04 -4.14
N ALA A 28 16.07 2.02 -5.16
CA ALA A 28 17.49 1.68 -5.04
C ALA A 28 18.26 2.64 -4.09
N GLN A 29 17.75 3.86 -3.89
CA GLN A 29 18.32 4.83 -2.95
C GLN A 29 17.95 4.54 -1.48
N GLN A 30 17.04 3.60 -1.21
CA GLN A 30 16.52 3.33 0.15
C GLN A 30 17.33 2.28 0.92
N ARG A 31 18.66 2.20 0.68
CA ARG A 31 19.53 1.28 1.42
C ARG A 31 19.48 1.54 2.94
N GLY A 32 19.43 0.45 3.70
CA GLY A 32 19.37 0.52 5.17
C GLY A 32 17.97 0.70 5.74
N HIS A 33 16.92 0.65 4.91
CA HIS A 33 15.55 0.43 5.36
C HIS A 33 15.24 -1.07 5.36
N ASP A 34 14.32 -1.49 6.21
CA ASP A 34 13.85 -2.88 6.30
C ASP A 34 12.64 -3.12 5.39
N LEU A 35 11.87 -2.04 5.14
CA LEU A 35 10.69 -2.05 4.28
C LEU A 35 10.60 -0.75 3.49
N VAL A 36 10.35 -0.88 2.18
CA VAL A 36 10.03 0.23 1.28
C VAL A 36 8.61 0.03 0.76
N VAL A 37 7.80 1.10 0.72
CA VAL A 37 6.39 1.03 0.28
C VAL A 37 6.13 2.09 -0.78
N LEU A 38 5.63 1.66 -1.94
CA LEU A 38 5.17 2.49 -3.06
C LEU A 38 3.64 2.62 -3.04
N PRO A 39 3.05 3.68 -3.64
CA PRO A 39 1.61 3.94 -3.59
C PRO A 39 0.77 3.04 -4.53
N GLU A 40 -0.55 3.31 -4.62
CA GLU A 40 -1.49 2.60 -5.48
C GLU A 40 -1.44 3.10 -6.92
N LEU A 41 -1.58 2.18 -7.90
CA LEU A 41 -1.77 2.45 -9.34
C LEU A 41 -0.83 3.56 -9.89
N TRP A 42 0.35 3.67 -9.32
CA TRP A 42 1.28 4.74 -9.67
C TRP A 42 1.89 4.56 -11.06
N ALA A 43 2.01 3.34 -11.57
CA ALA A 43 2.52 3.11 -12.92
C ALA A 43 1.53 3.57 -13.99
N PRO A 44 0.22 3.12 -13.99
CA PRO A 44 -0.74 3.50 -15.01
C PRO A 44 -1.46 4.82 -14.76
N THR A 45 -1.32 5.45 -13.60
CA THR A 45 -2.13 6.52 -13.02
C THR A 45 -3.46 6.08 -12.40
N GLY A 46 -3.73 6.53 -11.17
CA GLY A 46 -4.86 6.04 -10.38
C GLY A 46 -6.25 6.49 -10.86
N PHE A 47 -6.37 7.51 -11.73
CA PHE A 47 -7.64 8.10 -12.14
C PHE A 47 -7.84 8.24 -13.65
N ASP A 48 -6.85 7.91 -14.46
CA ASP A 48 -7.03 7.86 -15.92
C ASP A 48 -7.51 6.47 -16.36
N TYR A 49 -8.79 6.24 -16.17
CA TYR A 49 -9.45 4.97 -16.46
C TYR A 49 -9.37 4.56 -17.94
N THR A 50 -9.13 5.52 -18.85
CA THR A 50 -9.05 5.26 -20.28
C THR A 50 -7.76 4.53 -20.69
N ARG A 51 -6.72 4.62 -19.85
CA ARG A 51 -5.41 4.00 -20.09
C ARG A 51 -5.26 2.62 -19.45
N TRP A 52 -6.13 2.23 -18.52
CA TRP A 52 -5.96 1.03 -17.74
C TRP A 52 -5.90 -0.25 -18.55
N ASP A 53 -6.72 -0.35 -19.60
CA ASP A 53 -6.70 -1.54 -20.47
C ASP A 53 -5.40 -1.62 -21.28
N ASP A 54 -4.94 -0.52 -21.86
CA ASP A 54 -3.72 -0.48 -22.67
C ASP A 54 -2.44 -0.67 -21.83
N GLU A 55 -2.44 -0.22 -20.57
CA GLU A 55 -1.31 -0.30 -19.65
C GLU A 55 -1.37 -1.49 -18.68
N ALA A 56 -2.37 -2.35 -18.81
CA ALA A 56 -2.49 -3.54 -17.99
C ALA A 56 -1.43 -4.58 -18.36
N GLU A 57 -0.78 -5.15 -17.35
CA GLU A 57 0.24 -6.17 -17.51
C GLU A 57 -0.16 -7.48 -16.81
N PRO A 58 0.32 -8.65 -17.30
CA PRO A 58 0.17 -9.88 -16.55
C PRO A 58 0.95 -9.82 -15.22
N LEU A 59 0.63 -10.73 -14.31
CA LEU A 59 1.21 -10.79 -12.96
C LEU A 59 2.75 -10.90 -12.94
N ASP A 60 3.35 -11.37 -14.01
CA ASP A 60 4.80 -11.54 -14.23
C ASP A 60 5.33 -10.61 -15.33
N GLY A 61 4.63 -9.52 -15.63
CA GLY A 61 4.99 -8.53 -16.63
C GLY A 61 6.18 -7.63 -16.26
N ARG A 62 6.38 -6.58 -17.06
CA ARG A 62 7.47 -5.61 -16.88
C ARG A 62 7.46 -4.96 -15.51
N PHE A 63 6.28 -4.58 -15.02
CA PHE A 63 6.12 -3.97 -13.69
C PHE A 63 6.69 -4.88 -12.60
N ALA A 64 6.26 -6.14 -12.57
CA ALA A 64 6.71 -7.10 -11.58
C ALA A 64 8.22 -7.37 -11.68
N ALA A 65 8.74 -7.52 -12.91
CA ALA A 65 10.17 -7.74 -13.14
C ALA A 65 11.01 -6.55 -12.67
N ALA A 66 10.62 -5.32 -12.98
CA ALA A 66 11.32 -4.11 -12.57
C ALA A 66 11.31 -3.93 -11.04
N MET A 67 10.20 -4.21 -10.38
CA MET A 67 10.08 -4.09 -8.92
C MET A 67 10.84 -5.20 -8.18
N ALA A 68 10.85 -6.42 -8.72
CA ALA A 68 11.68 -7.51 -8.18
C ALA A 68 13.18 -7.16 -8.27
N GLU A 69 13.62 -6.59 -9.38
CA GLU A 69 15.01 -6.15 -9.56
C GLU A 69 15.36 -4.98 -8.63
N ALA A 70 14.46 -4.01 -8.49
CA ALA A 70 14.63 -2.89 -7.56
C ALA A 70 14.76 -3.38 -6.10
N ALA A 71 13.93 -4.33 -5.68
CA ALA A 71 14.03 -4.96 -4.35
C ALA A 71 15.37 -5.65 -4.15
N ARG A 72 15.84 -6.40 -5.17
CA ARG A 72 17.16 -7.07 -5.15
C ARG A 72 18.30 -6.06 -5.10
N ALA A 73 18.24 -5.00 -5.87
CA ALA A 73 19.29 -3.98 -5.92
C ALA A 73 19.47 -3.24 -4.59
N VAL A 74 18.38 -3.03 -3.84
CA VAL A 74 18.43 -2.40 -2.51
C VAL A 74 18.65 -3.41 -1.39
N GLY A 75 18.32 -4.69 -1.59
CA GLY A 75 18.42 -5.77 -0.59
C GLY A 75 17.37 -5.63 0.53
N THR A 76 16.16 -5.15 0.22
CA THR A 76 15.15 -4.75 1.21
C THR A 76 13.77 -5.26 0.79
N THR A 77 12.93 -5.61 1.75
CA THR A 77 11.52 -5.93 1.46
C THR A 77 10.84 -4.74 0.79
N LEU A 78 10.20 -5.00 -0.36
CA LEU A 78 9.50 -3.99 -1.15
C LEU A 78 8.00 -4.32 -1.26
N HIS A 79 7.14 -3.43 -0.75
CA HIS A 79 5.76 -3.36 -1.20
C HIS A 79 5.73 -2.44 -2.43
N ALA A 80 5.59 -3.03 -3.61
CA ALA A 80 5.70 -2.32 -4.89
C ALA A 80 4.50 -1.39 -5.19
N GLY A 81 3.60 -1.18 -4.20
CA GLY A 81 2.33 -0.53 -4.45
C GLY A 81 1.42 -1.43 -5.28
N SER A 82 0.57 -0.82 -6.11
CA SER A 82 -0.27 -1.60 -7.00
C SER A 82 -0.21 -1.15 -8.45
N PHE A 83 -0.61 -2.04 -9.34
CA PHE A 83 -0.68 -1.85 -10.79
C PHE A 83 -1.99 -2.43 -11.34
N VAL A 84 -2.30 -2.17 -12.60
CA VAL A 84 -3.43 -2.82 -13.29
C VAL A 84 -2.97 -4.18 -13.80
N GLU A 85 -3.39 -5.24 -13.12
CA GLU A 85 -3.15 -6.61 -13.54
C GLU A 85 -4.13 -6.99 -14.67
N ARG A 86 -3.62 -7.58 -15.74
CA ARG A 86 -4.43 -8.32 -16.72
C ARG A 86 -4.57 -9.76 -16.27
N LEU A 87 -5.78 -10.13 -15.89
CA LEU A 87 -6.11 -11.48 -15.48
C LEU A 87 -6.03 -12.45 -16.69
N PRO A 88 -5.59 -13.70 -16.47
CA PRO A 88 -5.51 -14.69 -17.53
C PRO A 88 -6.89 -15.07 -18.10
N GLU A 89 -7.94 -14.99 -17.29
CA GLU A 89 -9.32 -15.28 -17.62
C GLU A 89 -10.23 -14.23 -16.96
N PRO A 90 -11.42 -13.93 -17.52
CA PRO A 90 -12.38 -13.06 -16.87
C PRO A 90 -12.80 -13.61 -15.50
N GLY A 91 -12.91 -12.72 -14.51
CA GLY A 91 -13.39 -13.10 -13.18
C GLY A 91 -14.94 -13.18 -13.10
N PRO A 92 -15.49 -13.34 -11.88
CA PRO A 92 -16.94 -13.53 -11.66
C PRO A 92 -17.83 -12.39 -12.18
N ASP A 93 -17.34 -11.14 -12.16
CA ASP A 93 -18.08 -9.98 -12.68
C ASP A 93 -17.89 -9.80 -14.20
N GLY A 94 -17.08 -10.65 -14.85
CA GLY A 94 -16.79 -10.64 -16.29
C GLY A 94 -15.67 -9.66 -16.69
N ASN A 95 -14.96 -9.05 -15.73
CA ASN A 95 -13.84 -8.18 -16.02
C ASN A 95 -12.55 -8.98 -16.17
N THR A 96 -11.58 -8.41 -16.91
CA THR A 96 -10.25 -9.01 -17.15
C THR A 96 -9.11 -8.24 -16.48
N LEU A 97 -9.42 -7.20 -15.70
CA LEU A 97 -8.45 -6.38 -14.98
C LEU A 97 -8.64 -6.53 -13.47
N SER A 98 -7.56 -6.28 -12.71
CA SER A 98 -7.61 -6.16 -11.25
C SER A 98 -6.62 -5.09 -10.77
N ASN A 99 -6.94 -4.41 -9.67
CA ASN A 99 -6.01 -3.55 -8.95
C ASN A 99 -5.20 -4.43 -8.00
N THR A 100 -3.93 -4.70 -8.35
CA THR A 100 -3.13 -5.75 -7.73
C THR A 100 -1.85 -5.18 -7.12
N SER A 101 -1.65 -5.43 -5.85
CA SER A 101 -0.44 -5.12 -5.10
C SER A 101 0.51 -6.32 -5.07
N LEU A 102 1.81 -6.03 -5.18
CA LEU A 102 2.88 -7.03 -5.10
C LEU A 102 3.84 -6.71 -3.97
N LEU A 103 4.28 -7.75 -3.27
CA LEU A 103 5.36 -7.66 -2.29
C LEU A 103 6.52 -8.56 -2.72
N PHE A 104 7.74 -8.04 -2.55
CA PHE A 104 8.98 -8.76 -2.87
C PHE A 104 9.93 -8.79 -1.67
N SER A 105 10.67 -9.89 -1.53
CA SER A 105 11.80 -9.97 -0.60
C SER A 105 13.00 -9.15 -1.09
N GLY A 106 13.98 -8.94 -0.24
CA GLY A 106 15.26 -8.34 -0.62
C GLY A 106 16.06 -9.14 -1.65
N ASP A 107 15.68 -10.40 -1.91
CA ASP A 107 16.23 -11.22 -2.98
C ASP A 107 15.42 -11.15 -4.29
N GLY A 108 14.36 -10.33 -4.30
CA GLY A 108 13.47 -10.14 -5.43
C GLY A 108 12.46 -11.29 -5.64
N GLU A 109 12.28 -12.16 -4.66
CA GLU A 109 11.23 -13.20 -4.70
C GLU A 109 9.88 -12.58 -4.36
N ARG A 110 8.83 -12.95 -5.09
CA ARG A 110 7.46 -12.48 -4.80
C ARG A 110 6.90 -13.16 -3.56
N LEU A 111 6.71 -12.38 -2.48
CA LEU A 111 6.20 -12.84 -1.20
C LEU A 111 4.68 -12.91 -1.14
N ALA A 112 3.99 -11.96 -1.80
CA ALA A 112 2.54 -11.89 -1.78
C ALA A 112 1.97 -11.18 -3.00
N VAL A 113 0.72 -11.53 -3.31
CA VAL A 113 -0.17 -10.87 -4.26
C VAL A 113 -1.43 -10.50 -3.51
N TYR A 114 -1.84 -9.24 -3.56
CA TYR A 114 -3.10 -8.78 -2.99
C TYR A 114 -3.93 -8.10 -4.07
N ARG A 115 -5.07 -8.64 -4.42
CA ARG A 115 -6.07 -7.99 -5.28
C ARG A 115 -7.03 -7.22 -4.41
N LYS A 116 -7.23 -5.95 -4.71
CA LYS A 116 -8.05 -5.02 -3.94
C LYS A 116 -9.48 -5.54 -3.79
N ILE A 117 -9.96 -5.64 -2.55
CA ILE A 117 -11.29 -6.15 -2.22
C ILE A 117 -12.35 -5.08 -2.50
N HIS A 118 -12.16 -3.85 -1.99
CA HIS A 118 -13.16 -2.79 -2.13
C HIS A 118 -12.79 -1.84 -3.28
N ARG A 119 -13.48 -1.99 -4.40
CA ARG A 119 -13.27 -1.22 -5.63
C ARG A 119 -13.86 0.18 -5.49
N PHE A 120 -13.05 1.21 -5.85
CA PHE A 120 -13.50 2.60 -5.80
C PHE A 120 -14.22 3.01 -7.09
N GLY A 121 -15.43 3.57 -6.95
CA GLY A 121 -16.21 4.14 -8.04
C GLY A 121 -17.72 4.09 -7.77
N PHE A 122 -18.44 5.05 -8.34
CA PHE A 122 -19.89 5.17 -8.20
C PHE A 122 -20.51 5.17 -9.60
N GLY A 123 -20.79 3.98 -10.14
CA GLY A 123 -21.28 3.79 -11.51
C GLY A 123 -20.19 3.92 -12.61
N ALA A 124 -18.94 4.13 -12.24
CA ALA A 124 -17.76 4.19 -13.10
C ALA A 124 -16.52 3.72 -12.32
N GLY A 125 -15.33 3.72 -12.94
CA GLY A 125 -14.08 3.36 -12.31
C GLY A 125 -13.93 1.86 -12.05
N GLU A 126 -13.21 1.51 -10.97
CA GLU A 126 -12.87 0.12 -10.68
C GLU A 126 -14.06 -0.87 -10.70
N PRO A 127 -15.26 -0.56 -10.13
CA PRO A 127 -16.37 -1.51 -10.16
C PRO A 127 -16.88 -1.89 -11.56
N LYS A 128 -16.55 -1.10 -12.58
CA LYS A 128 -16.92 -1.36 -13.96
C LYS A 128 -15.83 -2.02 -14.80
N LEU A 129 -14.56 -1.87 -14.37
CA LEU A 129 -13.42 -2.20 -15.20
C LEU A 129 -12.56 -3.32 -14.61
N MET A 130 -12.66 -3.54 -13.30
CA MET A 130 -11.79 -4.47 -12.57
C MET A 130 -12.58 -5.49 -11.76
N GLU A 131 -12.03 -6.66 -11.59
CA GLU A 131 -12.50 -7.67 -10.63
C GLU A 131 -12.12 -7.28 -9.21
N ALA A 132 -12.95 -7.66 -8.24
CA ALA A 132 -12.62 -7.59 -6.83
C ALA A 132 -11.73 -8.77 -6.42
N GLY A 133 -10.84 -8.53 -5.47
CA GLY A 133 -10.22 -9.60 -4.71
C GLY A 133 -11.14 -10.14 -3.62
N GLU A 134 -10.82 -11.32 -3.10
CA GLU A 134 -11.57 -11.96 -2.01
C GLU A 134 -10.69 -12.32 -0.81
N ASP A 135 -9.37 -12.34 -1.01
CA ASP A 135 -8.42 -12.83 -0.03
C ASP A 135 -8.01 -11.76 0.98
N VAL A 136 -8.08 -12.11 2.26
CA VAL A 136 -7.48 -11.34 3.35
C VAL A 136 -6.00 -11.74 3.45
N VAL A 137 -5.11 -10.88 2.99
CA VAL A 137 -3.66 -11.17 2.95
C VAL A 137 -2.98 -10.69 4.23
N VAL A 138 -2.37 -11.67 4.95
CA VAL A 138 -1.51 -11.42 6.11
C VAL A 138 -0.30 -12.34 6.01
N LEU A 139 0.92 -11.78 6.09
CA LEU A 139 2.17 -12.52 5.96
C LEU A 139 3.21 -12.03 6.96
N ASP A 140 4.27 -12.83 7.14
CA ASP A 140 5.40 -12.44 7.98
C ASP A 140 6.47 -11.75 7.13
N LEU A 141 6.84 -10.52 7.52
CA LEU A 141 7.94 -9.77 6.93
C LEU A 141 9.11 -9.66 7.92
N PRO A 142 10.37 -9.59 7.46
CA PRO A 142 11.51 -9.31 8.33
C PRO A 142 11.31 -8.00 9.12
N ASP A 143 11.62 -8.03 10.42
CA ASP A 143 11.45 -6.88 11.33
C ASP A 143 12.69 -5.98 11.43
N GLY A 144 13.78 -6.34 10.74
CA GLY A 144 15.06 -5.66 10.81
C GLY A 144 15.92 -5.99 12.04
N ALA A 145 15.39 -6.78 12.98
CA ALA A 145 16.09 -7.20 14.20
C ALA A 145 16.40 -8.71 14.23
N GLY A 146 16.19 -9.40 13.13
CA GLY A 146 16.39 -10.84 12.99
C GLY A 146 15.16 -11.69 13.30
N GLY A 147 14.01 -11.05 13.56
CA GLY A 147 12.70 -11.66 13.69
C GLY A 147 11.78 -11.33 12.52
N THR A 148 10.47 -11.48 12.74
CA THR A 148 9.44 -11.14 11.77
C THR A 148 8.31 -10.35 12.41
N VAL A 149 7.60 -9.56 11.57
CA VAL A 149 6.38 -8.85 11.94
C VAL A 149 5.22 -9.34 11.09
N ARG A 150 4.14 -9.75 11.73
CA ARG A 150 2.91 -10.17 11.06
C ARG A 150 2.23 -8.96 10.43
N THR A 151 2.13 -8.93 9.11
CA THR A 151 1.78 -7.73 8.32
C THR A 151 0.53 -7.96 7.49
N GLY A 152 -0.47 -7.08 7.65
CA GLY A 152 -1.67 -7.02 6.82
C GLY A 152 -1.48 -6.10 5.62
N VAL A 153 -1.99 -6.51 4.46
CA VAL A 153 -1.92 -5.76 3.20
C VAL A 153 -3.32 -5.34 2.76
N THR A 154 -3.50 -4.06 2.47
CA THR A 154 -4.74 -3.47 1.94
C THR A 154 -4.40 -2.42 0.89
N THR A 155 -5.40 -1.85 0.20
CA THR A 155 -5.17 -0.82 -0.81
C THR A 155 -6.26 0.25 -0.75
N CYS A 156 -5.87 1.50 -0.51
CA CYS A 156 -6.63 2.74 -0.70
C CYS A 156 -8.06 2.69 -0.12
N TYR A 157 -9.07 2.43 -0.98
CA TYR A 157 -10.47 2.44 -0.60
C TYR A 157 -10.82 1.42 0.48
N ASP A 158 -10.04 0.33 0.62
CA ASP A 158 -10.13 -0.63 1.72
C ASP A 158 -10.06 0.06 3.09
N LEU A 159 -9.35 1.20 3.18
CA LEU A 159 -9.22 1.99 4.40
C LEU A 159 -10.57 2.40 5.01
N ARG A 160 -11.64 2.45 4.22
CA ARG A 160 -12.99 2.81 4.69
C ARG A 160 -13.73 1.68 5.39
N PHE A 161 -13.26 0.45 5.26
CA PHE A 161 -13.96 -0.76 5.70
C PHE A 161 -13.24 -1.40 6.89
N PRO A 162 -13.66 -1.09 8.13
CA PRO A 162 -12.98 -1.57 9.35
C PRO A 162 -12.99 -3.10 9.48
N GLU A 163 -13.93 -3.78 8.85
CA GLU A 163 -14.10 -5.22 8.88
C GLU A 163 -12.86 -5.94 8.35
N LEU A 164 -12.26 -5.45 7.27
CA LEU A 164 -11.05 -6.02 6.68
C LEU A 164 -9.86 -5.94 7.65
N TYR A 165 -9.66 -4.77 8.27
CA TYR A 165 -8.59 -4.55 9.24
C TYR A 165 -8.78 -5.42 10.49
N ARG A 166 -10.03 -5.60 10.90
CA ARG A 166 -10.33 -6.48 12.03
C ARG A 166 -9.98 -7.93 11.73
N ARG A 167 -10.30 -8.43 10.53
CA ARG A 167 -9.90 -9.77 10.09
C ARG A 167 -8.37 -9.92 10.03
N GLN A 168 -7.64 -8.91 9.58
CA GLN A 168 -6.18 -8.94 9.57
C GLN A 168 -5.62 -8.97 11.00
N GLN A 169 -6.19 -8.17 11.91
CA GLN A 169 -5.80 -8.19 13.33
C GLN A 169 -6.09 -9.57 13.97
N GLU A 170 -7.21 -10.19 13.67
CA GLU A 170 -7.56 -11.56 14.11
C GLU A 170 -6.58 -12.61 13.57
N ALA A 171 -6.04 -12.41 12.36
CA ALA A 171 -4.98 -13.24 11.77
C ALA A 171 -3.58 -12.90 12.34
N GLY A 172 -3.51 -12.06 13.38
CA GLY A 172 -2.31 -11.72 14.13
C GLY A 172 -1.53 -10.51 13.62
N ALA A 173 -2.05 -9.74 12.67
CA ALA A 173 -1.34 -8.56 12.17
C ALA A 173 -1.02 -7.56 13.29
N SER A 174 0.19 -7.02 13.26
CA SER A 174 0.66 -5.92 14.11
C SER A 174 1.22 -4.74 13.30
N LEU A 175 1.43 -4.94 12.01
CA LEU A 175 1.73 -3.92 11.01
C LEU A 175 0.67 -3.97 9.91
N LEU A 176 0.19 -2.81 9.47
CA LEU A 176 -0.81 -2.67 8.39
C LEU A 176 -0.23 -1.76 7.31
N LEU A 177 -0.24 -2.22 6.06
CA LEU A 177 0.27 -1.49 4.90
C LEU A 177 -0.91 -1.02 4.02
N VAL A 178 -0.90 0.27 3.67
CA VAL A 178 -1.98 0.90 2.90
C VAL A 178 -1.41 1.81 1.80
N PRO A 179 -1.02 1.29 0.64
CA PRO A 179 -0.78 2.13 -0.53
C PRO A 179 -2.08 2.73 -1.05
N ALA A 180 -2.01 3.98 -1.55
CA ALA A 180 -3.19 4.68 -2.06
C ALA A 180 -2.87 5.65 -3.20
N ALA A 181 -3.93 5.93 -3.99
CA ALA A 181 -4.07 7.09 -4.84
C ALA A 181 -5.31 7.87 -4.34
N TRP A 182 -5.12 8.60 -3.22
CA TRP A 182 -6.23 9.23 -2.49
C TRP A 182 -6.31 10.73 -2.81
N PRO A 183 -7.46 11.22 -3.32
CA PRO A 183 -7.59 12.61 -3.74
C PRO A 183 -7.50 13.63 -2.60
N LEU A 184 -6.93 14.79 -2.90
CA LEU A 184 -6.79 15.93 -1.98
C LEU A 184 -8.13 16.36 -1.37
N ALA A 185 -9.21 16.33 -2.15
CA ALA A 185 -10.56 16.69 -1.67
C ALA A 185 -11.05 15.85 -0.47
N ARG A 186 -10.40 14.73 -0.19
CA ARG A 186 -10.75 13.81 0.91
C ARG A 186 -9.54 13.47 1.79
N VAL A 187 -8.49 14.29 1.77
CA VAL A 187 -7.26 14.06 2.55
C VAL A 187 -7.52 13.99 4.05
N ALA A 188 -8.48 14.76 4.59
CA ALA A 188 -8.88 14.69 5.98
C ALA A 188 -9.43 13.31 6.38
N HIS A 189 -10.14 12.62 5.46
CA HIS A 189 -10.55 11.23 5.70
C HIS A 189 -9.36 10.27 5.66
N TRP A 190 -8.39 10.51 4.78
CA TRP A 190 -7.18 9.70 4.64
C TRP A 190 -6.41 9.65 5.95
N THR A 191 -6.06 10.81 6.50
CA THR A 191 -5.29 10.92 7.74
C THR A 191 -6.08 10.41 8.96
N LEU A 192 -7.37 10.75 9.05
CA LEU A 192 -8.24 10.33 10.16
C LEU A 192 -8.43 8.80 10.18
N LEU A 193 -8.78 8.20 9.03
CA LEU A 193 -9.08 6.77 8.96
C LEU A 193 -7.83 5.92 9.23
N GLY A 194 -6.65 6.34 8.75
CA GLY A 194 -5.41 5.66 9.08
C GLY A 194 -5.17 5.60 10.59
N ARG A 195 -5.30 6.72 11.28
CA ARG A 195 -5.18 6.77 12.74
C ARG A 195 -6.24 5.91 13.44
N ALA A 196 -7.47 5.92 12.95
CA ALA A 196 -8.54 5.09 13.49
C ALA A 196 -8.20 3.59 13.36
N ARG A 197 -7.73 3.14 12.17
CA ARG A 197 -7.33 1.74 11.96
C ARG A 197 -6.17 1.32 12.86
N ALA A 198 -5.19 2.20 13.07
CA ALA A 198 -4.09 1.93 14.00
C ALA A 198 -4.59 1.72 15.44
N VAL A 199 -5.41 2.65 15.94
CA VAL A 199 -5.91 2.64 17.33
C VAL A 199 -6.85 1.48 17.59
N GLU A 200 -7.87 1.28 16.76
CA GLU A 200 -8.91 0.27 17.00
C GLU A 200 -8.40 -1.18 16.87
N ASN A 201 -7.31 -1.40 16.09
CA ASN A 201 -6.69 -2.70 15.93
C ASN A 201 -5.39 -2.83 16.74
N GLN A 202 -4.96 -1.78 17.42
CA GLN A 202 -3.69 -1.72 18.14
C GLN A 202 -2.52 -2.22 17.28
N CYS A 203 -2.44 -1.72 16.04
CA CYS A 203 -1.41 -2.04 15.06
C CYS A 203 -0.63 -0.78 14.67
N VAL A 204 0.63 -0.94 14.30
CA VAL A 204 1.30 0.10 13.51
C VAL A 204 0.65 0.16 12.15
N LEU A 205 0.42 1.36 11.62
CA LEU A 205 -0.11 1.54 10.28
C LEU A 205 0.83 2.42 9.47
N ALA A 206 1.28 1.91 8.32
CA ALA A 206 2.10 2.62 7.34
C ALA A 206 1.25 2.85 6.08
N GLN A 207 0.90 4.10 5.81
CA GLN A 207 0.08 4.47 4.66
C GLN A 207 0.83 5.44 3.75
N VAL A 208 0.92 5.10 2.47
CA VAL A 208 1.59 5.90 1.44
C VAL A 208 0.59 6.30 0.37
N ASN A 209 0.62 7.57 -0.01
CA ASN A 209 -0.28 8.14 -1.02
C ASN A 209 0.53 8.77 -2.16
N THR A 210 -0.13 9.03 -3.28
CA THR A 210 0.46 9.81 -4.38
C THR A 210 0.23 11.30 -4.19
N GLY A 211 1.14 12.11 -4.77
CA GLY A 211 0.96 13.52 -5.05
C GLY A 211 0.70 13.77 -6.55
N GLY A 212 0.78 15.05 -6.97
CA GLY A 212 0.55 15.45 -8.35
C GLY A 212 -0.92 15.52 -8.74
N THR A 213 -1.22 15.33 -10.04
CA THR A 213 -2.58 15.42 -10.57
C THR A 213 -2.81 14.33 -11.60
N HIS A 214 -3.81 13.46 -11.38
CA HIS A 214 -4.15 12.34 -12.23
C HIS A 214 -5.52 12.56 -12.88
N ALA A 215 -5.60 12.62 -14.22
CA ALA A 215 -6.83 12.91 -14.97
C ALA A 215 -7.60 14.10 -14.37
N ARG A 216 -6.92 15.21 -14.13
CA ARG A 216 -7.42 16.46 -13.49
C ARG A 216 -7.82 16.32 -12.01
N THR A 217 -7.56 15.20 -11.37
CA THR A 217 -7.82 15.01 -9.94
C THR A 217 -6.54 15.28 -9.14
N PRO A 218 -6.49 16.35 -8.32
CA PRO A 218 -5.36 16.59 -7.42
C PRO A 218 -5.26 15.50 -6.38
N MET A 219 -4.07 14.93 -6.20
CA MET A 219 -3.80 13.87 -5.24
C MET A 219 -3.38 14.43 -3.89
N GLY A 220 -3.72 13.71 -2.83
CA GLY A 220 -3.68 14.22 -1.47
C GLY A 220 -2.32 14.21 -0.80
N GLY A 221 -1.37 13.37 -1.23
CA GLY A 221 -0.15 13.17 -0.45
C GLY A 221 -0.44 12.73 0.99
N HIS A 222 0.18 13.39 1.97
CA HIS A 222 -0.03 13.13 3.41
C HIS A 222 0.20 11.66 3.79
N SER A 223 1.29 11.09 3.26
CA SER A 223 1.76 9.77 3.68
C SER A 223 2.18 9.82 5.14
N GLN A 224 1.79 8.82 5.94
CA GLN A 224 2.08 8.80 7.39
C GLN A 224 2.36 7.39 7.91
N VAL A 225 3.09 7.33 9.02
CA VAL A 225 3.23 6.14 9.87
C VAL A 225 2.63 6.45 11.23
N VAL A 226 1.74 5.58 11.71
CA VAL A 226 0.99 5.74 12.96
C VAL A 226 1.27 4.56 13.88
N ALA A 227 1.60 4.83 15.13
CA ALA A 227 1.78 3.81 16.16
C ALA A 227 0.45 3.20 16.61
N ALA A 228 0.50 2.05 17.27
CA ALA A 228 -0.66 1.33 17.77
C ALA A 228 -1.54 2.12 18.78
N ASN A 229 -0.97 3.13 19.41
CA ASN A 229 -1.67 4.05 20.34
C ASN A 229 -2.25 5.29 19.64
N GLY A 230 -2.07 5.42 18.31
CA GLY A 230 -2.54 6.55 17.50
C GLY A 230 -1.56 7.72 17.39
N GLU A 231 -0.39 7.63 17.99
CA GLU A 231 0.70 8.60 17.80
C GLU A 231 1.16 8.60 16.35
N VAL A 232 1.30 9.79 15.74
CA VAL A 232 1.88 9.93 14.41
C VAL A 232 3.39 9.95 14.54
N LEU A 233 4.05 8.85 14.13
CA LEU A 233 5.51 8.70 14.16
C LEU A 233 6.19 9.53 13.08
N GLY A 234 5.50 9.79 11.99
CA GLY A 234 5.95 10.67 10.91
C GLY A 234 4.83 10.90 9.88
N GLU A 235 4.84 12.08 9.26
CA GLU A 235 3.88 12.49 8.24
C GLU A 235 4.54 13.46 7.24
N LEU A 236 4.24 13.28 5.95
CA LEU A 236 4.50 14.28 4.91
C LEU A 236 3.25 15.16 4.78
N ALA A 237 3.23 16.31 5.46
CA ALA A 237 2.07 17.20 5.48
C ALA A 237 1.97 18.06 4.19
N HIS A 238 2.23 17.46 3.02
CA HIS A 238 2.24 18.11 1.70
C HIS A 238 1.96 17.09 0.58
N THR A 239 1.82 17.58 -0.66
CA THR A 239 1.50 16.79 -1.86
C THR A 239 2.68 16.62 -2.83
N ASP A 240 3.86 17.13 -2.48
CA ASP A 240 5.06 17.02 -3.31
C ASP A 240 5.67 15.61 -3.21
N GLU A 241 6.49 15.26 -4.19
CA GLU A 241 7.29 14.03 -4.13
C GLU A 241 8.28 14.08 -2.96
N ALA A 242 8.26 13.04 -2.13
CA ALA A 242 9.17 12.93 -1.01
C ALA A 242 9.26 11.49 -0.49
N VAL A 243 10.30 11.21 0.28
CA VAL A 243 10.46 9.97 1.03
C VAL A 243 10.27 10.27 2.52
N LEU A 244 9.34 9.55 3.15
CA LEU A 244 9.19 9.54 4.60
C LEU A 244 9.94 8.35 5.17
N SER A 245 10.99 8.60 5.94
CA SER A 245 11.75 7.56 6.66
C SER A 245 11.39 7.60 8.14
N VAL A 246 10.94 6.47 8.69
CA VAL A 246 10.51 6.35 10.10
C VAL A 246 11.09 5.09 10.72
N ASP A 247 11.67 5.25 11.91
CA ASP A 247 12.05 4.13 12.77
C ASP A 247 10.84 3.74 13.64
N VAL A 248 10.40 2.48 13.53
CA VAL A 248 9.25 1.92 14.24
C VAL A 248 9.71 0.94 15.30
N ASP A 249 9.34 1.16 16.56
CA ASP A 249 9.51 0.21 17.64
C ASP A 249 8.35 -0.78 17.68
N LEU A 250 8.55 -1.95 17.09
CA LEU A 250 7.54 -3.02 17.06
C LEU A 250 7.32 -3.64 18.45
N ALA A 251 8.33 -3.61 19.34
CA ALA A 251 8.17 -4.12 20.71
C ALA A 251 7.21 -3.23 21.51
N ALA A 252 7.18 -1.93 21.24
CA ALA A 252 6.23 -1.01 21.86
C ALA A 252 4.77 -1.36 21.54
N THR A 253 4.49 -1.93 20.36
CA THR A 253 3.15 -2.41 20.00
C THR A 253 2.71 -3.57 20.88
N THR A 254 3.59 -4.54 21.12
CA THR A 254 3.33 -5.68 22.01
C THR A 254 3.10 -5.20 23.44
N ALA A 255 4.00 -4.37 23.95
CA ALA A 255 3.89 -3.82 25.31
C ALA A 255 2.60 -2.98 25.49
N TYR A 256 2.20 -2.22 24.46
CA TYR A 256 0.93 -1.46 24.50
C TYR A 256 -0.29 -2.38 24.55
N ARG A 257 -0.34 -3.47 23.78
CA ARG A 257 -1.41 -4.47 23.82
C ARG A 257 -1.51 -5.16 25.19
N GLU A 258 -0.38 -5.47 25.81
CA GLU A 258 -0.33 -6.05 27.16
C GLU A 258 -0.82 -5.08 28.24
N ALA A 259 -0.42 -3.82 28.16
CA ALA A 259 -0.79 -2.77 29.12
C ALA A 259 -2.25 -2.32 28.98
N PHE A 260 -2.81 -2.37 27.77
CA PHE A 260 -4.18 -1.93 27.46
C PHE A 260 -4.88 -2.95 26.54
N PRO A 261 -5.32 -4.12 27.07
CA PRO A 261 -5.78 -5.26 26.28
C PRO A 261 -7.23 -5.16 25.78
N VAL A 262 -7.63 -4.03 25.19
CA VAL A 262 -9.02 -3.76 24.74
C VAL A 262 -9.52 -4.75 23.68
N LEU A 263 -8.61 -5.40 22.93
CA LEU A 263 -8.98 -6.39 21.92
C LEU A 263 -9.60 -7.65 22.57
N ALA A 264 -9.27 -7.96 23.84
CA ALA A 264 -9.85 -9.07 24.60
C ALA A 264 -11.30 -8.83 25.02
N ASP A 265 -11.74 -7.55 25.04
CA ASP A 265 -13.10 -7.17 25.43
C ASP A 265 -14.13 -7.27 24.31
N ARG A 266 -13.70 -7.59 23.09
CA ARG A 266 -14.60 -7.76 21.94
C ARG A 266 -15.66 -8.84 22.22
N ARG A 267 -16.88 -8.59 21.72
CA ARG A 267 -18.03 -9.50 21.85
C ARG A 267 -18.65 -9.90 20.49
N LEU A 268 -18.31 -9.22 19.41
CA LEU A 268 -18.84 -9.45 18.04
C LEU A 268 -17.71 -9.71 17.06
#